data_95a573b87713269f268e6e88fb4a3229
#
_entry.id   95a573b87713269f268e6e88fb4a3229
#
_cell.length_a   1.000
_cell.length_b   1.000
_cell.length_c   1.000
_cell.angle_alpha   90.00
_cell.angle_beta   90.00
_cell.angle_gamma   90.00
#
_symmetry.space_group_name_H-M   'P 1'
#
loop_
_entity.id
_entity.type
_entity.pdbx_description
1 polymer ?
#
loop_
_entity_poly.entity_id
_entity_poly.type
_entity_poly.pdbx_seq_one_letter_code
_entity_poly.pdbx_strand_id
1 'polypeptide(L)'
;IKDIKGNSIHIDSVGDDIIINAKRNITINAGETFTVNCKNANILAEESINMNAEQDITSVSGESTSIQAGESLTEIAADSYVLSANDANVQVTEEHNLQASTISETAEKINIDSTMEDLDLSSPKKVNIQSSEKVNLF
;
A
#
# COMPACT_ATOMS: atom_id res chain seq x y z
N ILE A 1 -1.90 11.60 -38.33
CA ILE A 1 -1.17 10.49 -39.00
C ILE A 1 -1.94 9.22 -38.71
N LYS A 2 -2.20 8.43 -39.72
CA LYS A 2 -2.89 7.14 -39.62
C LYS A 2 -2.24 6.14 -40.57
N ASP A 3 -2.05 4.90 -40.13
CA ASP A 3 -1.58 3.81 -40.99
C ASP A 3 -2.74 2.89 -41.43
N ILE A 4 -2.45 1.96 -42.36
CA ILE A 4 -3.44 1.00 -42.88
C ILE A 4 -3.86 -0.06 -41.86
N LYS A 5 -3.10 -0.23 -40.76
CA LYS A 5 -3.39 -1.16 -39.68
C LYS A 5 -4.25 -0.54 -38.58
N GLY A 6 -4.52 0.77 -38.67
CA GLY A 6 -5.38 1.51 -37.74
C GLY A 6 -4.69 2.13 -36.54
N ASN A 7 -3.34 2.16 -36.53
CA ASN A 7 -2.63 3.00 -35.58
C ASN A 7 -2.75 4.45 -35.99
N SER A 8 -2.89 5.36 -35.04
CA SER A 8 -3.06 6.78 -35.40
C SER A 8 -2.53 7.71 -34.29
N ILE A 9 -2.05 8.86 -34.73
CA ILE A 9 -1.90 10.07 -33.92
C ILE A 9 -2.83 11.10 -34.52
N HIS A 10 -3.80 11.54 -33.75
CA HIS A 10 -4.77 12.56 -34.12
C HIS A 10 -4.57 13.80 -33.28
N ILE A 11 -4.50 14.93 -33.89
CA ILE A 11 -4.47 16.23 -33.24
C ILE A 11 -5.75 16.96 -33.68
N ASP A 12 -6.63 17.18 -32.71
CA ASP A 12 -7.87 17.93 -32.93
C ASP A 12 -7.68 19.37 -32.44
N SER A 13 -7.57 20.27 -33.39
CA SER A 13 -7.39 21.70 -33.11
C SER A 13 -8.67 22.43 -32.71
N VAL A 14 -9.83 21.78 -32.82
CA VAL A 14 -11.13 22.32 -32.38
C VAL A 14 -11.45 21.86 -30.96
N GLY A 15 -11.20 20.59 -30.67
CA GLY A 15 -11.38 20.01 -29.33
C GLY A 15 -10.15 20.13 -28.41
N ASP A 16 -9.02 20.67 -28.89
CA ASP A 16 -7.74 20.79 -28.19
C ASP A 16 -7.19 19.45 -27.68
N ASP A 17 -7.46 18.35 -28.42
CA ASP A 17 -7.10 16.99 -28.02
C ASP A 17 -5.92 16.42 -28.82
N ILE A 18 -5.12 15.60 -28.14
CA ILE A 18 -4.14 14.71 -28.78
C ILE A 18 -4.49 13.27 -28.43
N ILE A 19 -4.83 12.47 -29.43
CA ILE A 19 -5.20 11.08 -29.28
C ILE A 19 -4.17 10.18 -29.95
N ILE A 20 -3.59 9.26 -29.19
CA ILE A 20 -2.64 8.26 -29.70
C ILE A 20 -3.28 6.88 -29.58
N ASN A 21 -3.53 6.24 -30.72
CA ASN A 21 -4.08 4.90 -30.78
C ASN A 21 -3.06 3.92 -31.37
N ALA A 22 -2.79 2.84 -30.68
CA ALA A 22 -2.01 1.74 -31.18
C ALA A 22 -2.77 0.43 -30.96
N LYS A 23 -2.84 -0.42 -31.98
CA LYS A 23 -3.53 -1.72 -31.89
C LYS A 23 -2.76 -2.75 -31.08
N ARG A 24 -1.48 -2.52 -30.81
CA ARG A 24 -0.65 -3.46 -30.06
C ARG A 24 0.11 -2.75 -28.96
N ASN A 25 1.11 -1.97 -29.30
CA ASN A 25 2.03 -1.43 -28.29
C ASN A 25 2.30 0.06 -28.54
N ILE A 26 2.42 0.80 -27.44
CA ILE A 26 3.04 2.12 -27.39
C ILE A 26 4.27 1.99 -26.50
N THR A 27 5.43 2.35 -27.02
CA THR A 27 6.68 2.37 -26.28
C THR A 27 7.20 3.80 -26.24
N ILE A 28 7.46 4.31 -25.04
CA ILE A 28 8.03 5.64 -24.81
C ILE A 28 9.37 5.46 -24.15
N ASN A 29 10.44 5.85 -24.82
CA ASN A 29 11.81 5.82 -24.31
C ASN A 29 12.30 7.25 -24.13
N ALA A 30 12.62 7.63 -22.91
CA ALA A 30 13.27 8.89 -22.59
C ALA A 30 14.66 8.60 -22.04
N GLY A 31 15.70 9.24 -22.58
CA GLY A 31 17.08 9.03 -22.14
C GLY A 31 17.36 9.61 -20.74
N GLU A 32 16.55 10.56 -20.30
CA GLU A 32 16.69 11.21 -18.99
C GLU A 32 15.35 11.21 -18.23
N THR A 33 14.37 11.98 -18.69
CA THR A 33 13.12 12.18 -17.93
C THR A 33 11.89 12.04 -18.80
N PHE A 34 10.89 11.33 -18.29
CA PHE A 34 9.53 11.34 -18.80
C PHE A 34 8.61 11.97 -17.75
N THR A 35 7.99 13.11 -18.06
CA THR A 35 7.12 13.85 -17.14
C THR A 35 5.70 13.92 -17.67
N VAL A 36 4.73 13.59 -16.81
CA VAL A 36 3.30 13.80 -17.07
C VAL A 36 2.79 14.87 -16.10
N ASN A 37 2.39 16.01 -16.66
CA ASN A 37 1.80 17.10 -15.88
C ASN A 37 0.38 17.35 -16.37
N CYS A 38 -0.61 16.99 -15.58
CA CYS A 38 -2.02 17.09 -15.94
C CYS A 38 -2.89 17.23 -14.67
N LYS A 39 -4.12 17.66 -14.87
CA LYS A 39 -5.10 17.71 -13.78
C LYS A 39 -5.48 16.31 -13.29
N ASN A 40 -5.67 15.37 -14.21
CA ASN A 40 -6.03 14.00 -13.90
C ASN A 40 -5.23 13.04 -14.78
N ALA A 41 -4.65 12.01 -14.19
CA ALA A 41 -4.01 10.90 -14.87
C ALA A 41 -4.74 9.59 -14.52
N ASN A 42 -5.23 8.87 -15.53
CA ASN A 42 -5.87 7.57 -15.36
C ASN A 42 -5.05 6.50 -16.09
N ILE A 43 -4.65 5.48 -15.35
CA ILE A 43 -3.96 4.32 -15.90
C ILE A 43 -4.83 3.10 -15.65
N LEU A 44 -5.31 2.47 -16.71
CA LEU A 44 -6.18 1.29 -16.66
C LEU A 44 -5.50 0.15 -17.42
N ALA A 45 -5.37 -1.00 -16.80
CA ALA A 45 -4.86 -2.22 -17.42
C ALA A 45 -5.79 -3.39 -17.10
N GLU A 46 -6.06 -4.25 -18.07
CA GLU A 46 -6.88 -5.46 -17.87
C GLU A 46 -6.13 -6.55 -17.10
N GLU A 47 -4.81 -6.60 -17.23
CA GLU A 47 -4.00 -7.64 -16.61
C GLU A 47 -3.08 -7.09 -15.51
N SER A 48 -2.13 -6.21 -15.86
CA SER A 48 -1.13 -5.76 -14.90
C SER A 48 -0.61 -4.35 -15.13
N ILE A 49 -0.23 -3.67 -14.05
CA ILE A 49 0.57 -2.44 -14.04
C ILE A 49 1.84 -2.74 -13.25
N ASN A 50 3.00 -2.65 -13.90
CA ASN A 50 4.29 -2.86 -13.29
C ASN A 50 5.05 -1.53 -13.19
N MET A 51 5.47 -1.18 -11.98
CA MET A 51 6.34 -0.04 -11.72
C MET A 51 7.64 -0.55 -11.08
N ASN A 52 8.78 -0.23 -11.67
CA ASN A 52 10.08 -0.66 -11.18
C ASN A 52 11.06 0.51 -11.25
N ALA A 53 11.79 0.73 -10.18
CA ALA A 53 12.88 1.70 -10.09
C ALA A 53 14.08 1.06 -9.38
N GLU A 54 15.29 1.39 -9.82
CA GLU A 54 16.52 0.92 -9.17
C GLU A 54 16.76 1.59 -7.81
N GLN A 55 16.18 2.76 -7.58
CA GLN A 55 16.32 3.50 -6.34
C GLN A 55 14.96 3.67 -5.65
N ASP A 56 14.17 4.64 -6.05
CA ASP A 56 12.98 5.04 -5.32
C ASP A 56 11.71 5.05 -6.17
N ILE A 57 10.61 4.63 -5.58
CA ILE A 57 9.25 4.91 -6.02
C ILE A 57 8.56 5.72 -4.93
N THR A 58 8.25 6.98 -5.22
CA THR A 58 7.61 7.87 -4.26
C THR A 58 6.17 8.18 -4.70
N SER A 59 5.22 7.97 -3.78
CA SER A 59 3.82 8.36 -3.97
C SER A 59 3.43 9.36 -2.90
N VAL A 60 2.98 10.54 -3.31
CA VAL A 60 2.56 11.62 -2.40
C VAL A 60 1.16 12.08 -2.79
N SER A 61 0.29 12.16 -1.81
CA SER A 61 -1.07 12.70 -1.95
C SER A 61 -1.30 13.81 -0.93
N GLY A 62 -1.93 14.90 -1.37
CA GLY A 62 -2.30 16.00 -0.46
C GLY A 62 -3.51 15.69 0.43
N GLU A 63 -4.33 14.71 0.06
CA GLU A 63 -5.54 14.35 0.82
C GLU A 63 -5.53 12.87 1.21
N SER A 64 -5.69 11.96 0.26
CA SER A 64 -5.80 10.53 0.54
C SER A 64 -5.13 9.67 -0.51
N THR A 65 -4.61 8.52 -0.06
CA THR A 65 -4.18 7.42 -0.92
C THR A 65 -4.97 6.18 -0.54
N SER A 66 -5.61 5.52 -1.51
CA SER A 66 -6.33 4.27 -1.30
C SER A 66 -5.68 3.16 -2.11
N ILE A 67 -5.40 2.04 -1.45
CA ILE A 67 -4.91 0.81 -2.09
C ILE A 67 -5.91 -0.29 -1.75
N GLN A 68 -6.46 -0.93 -2.77
CA GLN A 68 -7.43 -2.00 -2.61
C GLN A 68 -7.05 -3.20 -3.47
N ALA A 69 -7.06 -4.36 -2.89
CA ALA A 69 -6.86 -5.63 -3.57
C ALA A 69 -8.09 -6.53 -3.39
N GLY A 70 -8.52 -7.23 -4.45
CA GLY A 70 -9.65 -8.15 -4.39
C GLY A 70 -9.32 -9.47 -3.68
N GLU A 71 -8.05 -9.88 -3.71
CA GLU A 71 -7.60 -11.13 -3.10
C GLU A 71 -6.48 -10.88 -2.08
N SER A 72 -5.33 -10.37 -2.50
CA SER A 72 -4.19 -10.18 -1.62
C SER A 72 -3.45 -8.87 -1.85
N LEU A 73 -3.00 -8.26 -0.77
CA LEU A 73 -2.03 -7.17 -0.77
C LEU A 73 -0.79 -7.66 -0.03
N THR A 74 0.37 -7.59 -0.68
CA THR A 74 1.65 -7.97 -0.08
C THR A 74 2.62 -6.79 -0.08
N GLU A 75 3.15 -6.45 1.09
CA GLU A 75 4.18 -5.43 1.29
C GLU A 75 5.40 -6.08 1.92
N ILE A 76 6.57 -5.93 1.30
CA ILE A 76 7.82 -6.52 1.77
C ILE A 76 8.88 -5.42 1.84
N ALA A 77 9.48 -5.25 3.01
CA ALA A 77 10.63 -4.39 3.22
C ALA A 77 11.81 -5.23 3.74
N ALA A 78 12.99 -5.09 3.14
CA ALA A 78 14.18 -5.81 3.55
C ALA A 78 14.73 -5.35 4.92
N ASP A 79 14.69 -4.04 5.15
CA ASP A 79 15.27 -3.45 6.38
C ASP A 79 14.20 -2.91 7.32
N SER A 80 13.36 -1.99 6.86
CA SER A 80 12.37 -1.37 7.72
C SER A 80 11.05 -1.08 7.01
N TYR A 81 9.96 -1.27 7.74
CA TYR A 81 8.63 -0.81 7.39
C TYR A 81 8.16 0.15 8.48
N VAL A 82 7.82 1.39 8.11
CA VAL A 82 7.39 2.42 9.05
C VAL A 82 5.98 2.88 8.72
N LEU A 83 5.07 2.74 9.68
CA LEU A 83 3.75 3.34 9.64
C LEU A 83 3.69 4.46 10.69
N SER A 84 3.46 5.69 10.26
CA SER A 84 3.26 6.84 11.14
C SER A 84 1.92 7.48 10.82
N ALA A 85 1.02 7.51 11.79
CA ALA A 85 -0.31 8.05 11.67
C ALA A 85 -0.81 8.57 13.03
N ASN A 86 -1.74 9.52 13.02
CA ASN A 86 -2.45 9.90 14.24
C ASN A 86 -3.35 8.76 14.72
N ASP A 87 -4.04 8.12 13.77
CA ASP A 87 -4.89 6.96 14.03
C ASP A 87 -4.51 5.83 13.06
N ALA A 88 -4.31 4.63 13.57
CA ALA A 88 -4.13 3.42 12.79
C ALA A 88 -5.17 2.39 13.22
N ASN A 89 -5.98 1.90 12.28
CA ASN A 89 -6.98 0.86 12.51
C ASN A 89 -6.64 -0.38 11.70
N VAL A 90 -6.47 -1.51 12.38
CA VAL A 90 -6.27 -2.82 11.76
C VAL A 90 -7.46 -3.69 12.12
N GLN A 91 -8.26 -4.05 11.14
CA GLN A 91 -9.39 -4.96 11.31
C GLN A 91 -9.17 -6.24 10.52
N VAL A 92 -9.19 -7.36 11.19
CA VAL A 92 -9.01 -8.70 10.61
C VAL A 92 -10.15 -9.59 11.07
N THR A 93 -10.81 -10.27 10.12
CA THR A 93 -12.00 -11.08 10.41
C THR A 93 -11.68 -12.51 10.84
N GLU A 94 -10.52 -13.03 10.45
CA GLU A 94 -10.16 -14.42 10.76
C GLU A 94 -8.89 -14.48 11.61
N GLU A 95 -7.74 -14.22 11.06
CA GLU A 95 -6.47 -14.44 11.75
C GLU A 95 -5.50 -13.25 11.58
N HIS A 96 -4.96 -12.75 12.68
CA HIS A 96 -3.90 -11.76 12.71
C HIS A 96 -2.64 -12.34 13.36
N ASN A 97 -1.64 -12.66 12.55
CA ASN A 97 -0.35 -13.16 13.02
C ASN A 97 0.70 -12.05 13.09
N LEU A 98 1.30 -11.89 14.26
CA LEU A 98 2.43 -11.01 14.49
C LEU A 98 3.61 -11.82 15.03
N GLN A 99 4.67 -11.94 14.22
CA GLN A 99 5.87 -12.67 14.58
C GLN A 99 7.11 -11.77 14.51
N ALA A 100 7.84 -11.65 15.58
CA ALA A 100 9.09 -10.89 15.64
C ALA A 100 10.02 -11.44 16.72
N SER A 101 11.32 -11.15 16.62
CA SER A 101 12.28 -11.41 17.70
C SER A 101 11.96 -10.56 18.94
N THR A 102 11.42 -9.37 18.76
CA THR A 102 10.95 -8.49 19.83
C THR A 102 9.70 -7.76 19.37
N ILE A 103 8.67 -7.75 20.20
CA ILE A 103 7.47 -6.93 20.05
C ILE A 103 7.45 -5.98 21.24
N SER A 104 7.36 -4.67 20.99
CA SER A 104 7.27 -3.66 22.03
C SER A 104 6.08 -2.75 21.74
N GLU A 105 5.16 -2.69 22.68
CA GLU A 105 3.97 -1.85 22.62
C GLU A 105 3.97 -0.87 23.80
N THR A 106 3.80 0.41 23.53
CA THR A 106 3.74 1.46 24.54
C THR A 106 2.55 2.37 24.25
N ALA A 107 1.69 2.55 25.21
CA ALA A 107 0.53 3.43 25.12
C ALA A 107 0.11 3.90 26.52
N GLU A 108 -0.65 4.98 26.60
CA GLU A 108 -1.30 5.39 27.87
C GLU A 108 -2.26 4.31 28.37
N LYS A 109 -2.92 3.60 27.46
CA LYS A 109 -3.80 2.49 27.77
C LYS A 109 -3.70 1.39 26.69
N ILE A 110 -3.50 0.17 27.14
CA ILE A 110 -3.57 -1.04 26.30
C ILE A 110 -4.71 -1.90 26.82
N ASN A 111 -5.67 -2.23 25.98
CA ASN A 111 -6.72 -3.20 26.24
C ASN A 111 -6.49 -4.43 25.38
N ILE A 112 -6.48 -5.59 26.01
CA ILE A 112 -6.46 -6.88 25.33
C ILE A 112 -7.65 -7.65 25.87
N ASP A 113 -8.59 -8.02 24.99
CA ASP A 113 -9.85 -8.63 25.36
C ASP A 113 -10.16 -9.82 24.46
N SER A 114 -10.45 -10.97 25.03
CA SER A 114 -10.95 -12.14 24.32
C SER A 114 -12.41 -12.33 24.69
N THR A 115 -13.29 -12.28 23.70
CA THR A 115 -14.74 -12.24 23.92
C THR A 115 -15.40 -13.61 23.88
N MET A 116 -14.75 -14.62 23.35
CA MET A 116 -15.37 -15.94 23.12
C MET A 116 -14.57 -17.10 23.65
N GLU A 117 -13.24 -16.97 23.75
CA GLU A 117 -12.35 -18.03 24.17
C GLU A 117 -11.31 -17.48 25.17
N ASP A 118 -10.34 -18.29 25.53
CA ASP A 118 -9.30 -17.90 26.48
C ASP A 118 -8.31 -16.89 25.88
N LEU A 119 -7.74 -16.06 26.72
CA LEU A 119 -6.56 -15.26 26.40
C LEU A 119 -5.32 -15.96 26.98
N ASP A 120 -4.55 -16.60 26.10
CA ASP A 120 -3.35 -17.32 26.50
C ASP A 120 -2.10 -16.46 26.45
N LEU A 121 -1.41 -16.33 27.56
CA LEU A 121 -0.09 -15.73 27.69
C LEU A 121 0.90 -16.80 28.14
N SER A 122 1.78 -17.25 27.26
CA SER A 122 2.75 -18.29 27.57
C SER A 122 4.18 -17.90 27.21
N SER A 123 5.13 -18.41 27.96
CA SER A 123 6.56 -18.26 27.72
C SER A 123 7.32 -19.50 28.21
N PRO A 124 8.31 -20.01 27.46
CA PRO A 124 9.15 -21.10 27.93
C PRO A 124 10.10 -20.70 29.06
N LYS A 125 10.24 -19.43 29.37
CA LYS A 125 11.11 -18.93 30.45
C LYS A 125 10.30 -18.23 31.52
N LYS A 126 9.72 -17.08 31.22
CA LYS A 126 9.07 -16.26 32.24
C LYS A 126 8.04 -15.31 31.64
N VAL A 127 6.90 -15.16 32.27
CA VAL A 127 5.94 -14.08 32.07
C VAL A 127 6.07 -13.11 33.27
N ASN A 128 6.42 -11.86 33.01
CA ASN A 128 6.48 -10.82 34.04
C ASN A 128 5.26 -9.90 33.90
N ILE A 129 4.52 -9.75 34.97
CA ILE A 129 3.45 -8.76 35.10
C ILE A 129 3.85 -7.82 36.24
N GLN A 130 3.99 -6.53 35.96
CA GLN A 130 4.42 -5.54 36.92
C GLN A 130 3.52 -4.31 36.88
N SER A 131 3.12 -3.84 38.04
CA SER A 131 2.35 -2.61 38.21
C SER A 131 2.93 -1.82 39.38
N SER A 132 2.91 -0.49 39.27
CA SER A 132 3.27 0.39 40.37
C SER A 132 2.22 0.45 41.48
N GLU A 133 0.98 0.06 41.21
CA GLU A 133 -0.13 0.14 42.15
C GLU A 133 -0.70 -1.25 42.47
N LYS A 134 -1.43 -1.84 41.53
CA LYS A 134 -2.19 -3.06 41.79
C LYS A 134 -2.26 -3.97 40.56
N VAL A 135 -2.09 -5.26 40.77
CA VAL A 135 -2.38 -6.32 39.82
C VAL A 135 -3.59 -7.09 40.35
N ASN A 136 -4.69 -7.12 39.62
CA ASN A 136 -5.85 -7.93 39.97
C ASN A 136 -5.84 -9.18 39.08
N LEU A 137 -5.80 -10.33 39.69
CA LEU A 137 -5.95 -11.66 39.10
C LEU A 137 -7.13 -12.33 39.83
N PHE A 138 -8.18 -12.64 39.14
CA PHE A 138 -9.36 -13.33 39.67
C PHE A 138 -9.72 -14.56 38.94
#